data_cb7642955c896012977475538e3304a7
#
_entry.id   cb7642955c896012977475538e3304a7
#
_cell.length_a   1.000
_cell.length_b   1.000
_cell.length_c   1.000
_cell.angle_alpha   90.00
_cell.angle_beta   90.00
_cell.angle_gamma   90.00
#
_symmetry.space_group_name_H-M   'P 1'
#
loop_
_entity.id
_entity.type
_entity.pdbx_description
1 polymer ?
#
loop_
_entity_poly.entity_id
_entity_poly.type
_entity_poly.pdbx_seq_one_letter_code
_entity_poly.pdbx_strand_id
1 'polypeptide(L)'
;MSAIVDFLLIVVVFNFCSFRLRFVAKLKSNEADDKALAQNILFRIVGNLAIFRIHVPNVGEYGLEIYANNPETGGTSLQHAYQYLVICKEQPSSPLQLFPVLPSSALGPQPSFEQCGLSTMSHIDPYIVTVSGDLQISFGKTQPVRVTSQLSLLSENPAKDCSEYILQQGGSESSLTFMVKLAQTGMYKVAFFVTSCLYFTVEIN
;
A
#
# COMPACT_ATOMS: atom_id res chain seq x y z
N MET A 1 21.22 -3.27 -14.38
CA MET A 1 20.64 -2.07 -15.01
C MET A 1 20.70 -0.96 -13.96
N SER A 2 21.39 0.14 -14.21
CA SER A 2 21.45 1.29 -13.30
C SER A 2 20.45 2.34 -13.77
N ALA A 3 19.52 2.75 -12.90
CA ALA A 3 18.65 3.88 -13.17
C ALA A 3 19.28 5.13 -12.56
N ILE A 4 19.53 6.14 -13.40
CA ILE A 4 19.89 7.49 -12.95
C ILE A 4 18.57 8.25 -12.84
N VAL A 5 18.29 8.79 -11.68
CA VAL A 5 17.00 9.43 -11.41
C VAL A 5 17.24 10.86 -10.96
N ASP A 6 16.69 11.79 -11.73
CA ASP A 6 16.68 13.22 -11.39
C ASP A 6 15.53 13.59 -10.43
N PHE A 7 14.74 12.58 -9.98
CA PHE A 7 13.57 12.77 -9.13
C PHE A 7 13.57 11.84 -7.92
N LEU A 8 12.99 12.35 -6.85
CA LEU A 8 12.85 11.73 -5.53
C LEU A 8 12.07 10.42 -5.51
N LEU A 9 11.28 10.13 -6.53
CA LEU A 9 10.35 9.00 -6.57
C LEU A 9 10.73 8.04 -7.68
N ILE A 10 11.10 6.83 -7.30
CA ILE A 10 11.30 5.72 -8.23
C ILE A 10 10.08 4.81 -8.17
N VAL A 11 9.57 4.43 -9.33
CA VAL A 11 8.50 3.46 -9.44
C VAL A 11 9.02 2.24 -10.18
N VAL A 12 9.06 1.11 -9.48
CA VAL A 12 9.45 -0.18 -10.07
C VAL A 12 8.19 -1.03 -10.21
N VAL A 13 7.94 -1.53 -11.40
CA VAL A 13 6.74 -2.30 -11.72
C VAL A 13 7.14 -3.67 -12.25
N PHE A 14 6.58 -4.71 -11.65
CA PHE A 14 6.69 -6.08 -12.12
C PHE A 14 5.31 -6.59 -12.55
N ASN A 15 5.26 -7.18 -13.74
CA ASN A 15 4.11 -7.95 -14.18
C ASN A 15 4.29 -9.40 -13.74
N PHE A 16 3.28 -10.01 -13.15
CA PHE A 16 3.34 -11.39 -12.69
C PHE A 16 2.11 -12.20 -13.11
N CYS A 17 2.33 -13.48 -13.35
CA CYS A 17 1.28 -14.39 -13.89
C CYS A 17 0.43 -15.06 -12.80
N SER A 18 0.82 -14.97 -11.53
CA SER A 18 0.14 -15.66 -10.43
C SER A 18 -0.24 -14.69 -9.33
N PHE A 19 -1.52 -14.64 -8.96
CA PHE A 19 -2.06 -13.76 -7.92
C PHE A 19 -1.64 -14.10 -6.50
N ARG A 20 -0.82 -15.13 -6.29
CA ARG A 20 -0.39 -15.57 -4.95
C ARG A 20 1.05 -15.21 -4.60
N LEU A 21 1.77 -14.52 -5.48
CA LEU A 21 3.14 -14.10 -5.19
C LEU A 21 3.15 -13.08 -4.03
N ARG A 22 4.07 -13.30 -3.10
CA ARG A 22 4.40 -12.34 -2.06
C ARG A 22 5.68 -11.62 -2.44
N PHE A 23 5.69 -10.32 -2.21
CA PHE A 23 6.85 -9.49 -2.49
C PHE A 23 7.27 -8.71 -1.25
N VAL A 24 8.56 -8.50 -1.11
CA VAL A 24 9.15 -7.57 -0.16
C VAL A 24 10.28 -6.84 -0.87
N ALA A 25 10.38 -5.53 -0.65
CA ALA A 25 11.53 -4.76 -1.10
C ALA A 25 12.29 -4.20 0.11
N LYS A 26 13.60 -4.07 -0.04
CA LYS A 26 14.49 -3.42 0.93
C LYS A 26 15.37 -2.41 0.22
N LEU A 27 15.46 -1.22 0.78
CA LEU A 27 16.43 -0.22 0.38
C LEU A 27 17.61 -0.31 1.35
N LYS A 28 18.81 -0.40 0.83
CA LYS A 28 20.06 -0.49 1.60
C LYS A 28 20.99 0.63 1.22
N SER A 29 21.74 1.13 2.17
CA SER A 29 22.82 2.08 1.99
C SER A 29 23.94 1.75 2.95
N ASN A 30 25.17 2.11 2.59
CA ASN A 30 26.32 1.99 3.50
C ASN A 30 26.28 3.02 4.65
N GLU A 31 25.46 4.07 4.51
CA GLU A 31 25.41 5.20 5.43
C GLU A 31 24.20 5.21 6.38
N ALA A 32 23.20 4.37 6.10
CA ALA A 32 21.94 4.37 6.86
C ALA A 32 21.51 2.96 7.26
N ASP A 33 20.89 2.85 8.44
CA ASP A 33 20.32 1.59 8.94
C ASP A 33 19.13 1.15 8.06
N ASP A 34 19.05 -0.14 7.78
CA ASP A 34 17.96 -0.78 7.03
C ASP A 34 16.56 -0.46 7.61
N LYS A 35 16.46 -0.32 8.93
CA LYS A 35 15.19 0.04 9.59
C LYS A 35 14.78 1.48 9.31
N ALA A 36 15.73 2.40 9.25
CA ALA A 36 15.46 3.80 8.90
C ALA A 36 14.98 3.93 7.45
N LEU A 37 15.50 3.09 6.56
CA LEU A 37 15.14 3.09 5.15
C LEU A 37 13.83 2.33 4.84
N ALA A 38 13.28 1.57 5.79
CA ALA A 38 12.04 0.82 5.57
C ALA A 38 10.84 1.71 5.22
N GLN A 39 10.80 2.94 5.77
CA GLN A 39 9.75 3.92 5.47
C GLN A 39 9.93 4.65 4.13
N ASN A 40 10.96 4.33 3.39
CA ASN A 40 11.22 4.90 2.06
C ASN A 40 10.62 4.05 0.92
N ILE A 41 9.97 2.94 1.25
CA ILE A 41 9.37 2.04 0.27
C ILE A 41 7.90 1.85 0.59
N LEU A 42 7.05 2.07 -0.42
CA LEU A 42 5.64 1.68 -0.40
C LEU A 42 5.40 0.62 -1.48
N PHE A 43 4.88 -0.52 -1.07
CA PHE A 43 4.50 -1.62 -1.94
C PHE A 43 2.99 -1.69 -2.11
N ARG A 44 2.53 -1.91 -3.34
CA ARG A 44 1.13 -2.18 -3.66
C ARG A 44 0.98 -3.17 -4.82
N ILE A 45 -0.15 -3.83 -4.87
CA ILE A 45 -0.57 -4.66 -6.01
C ILE A 45 -1.75 -3.97 -6.70
N VAL A 46 -1.70 -3.90 -8.03
CA VAL A 46 -2.80 -3.41 -8.87
C VAL A 46 -2.98 -4.40 -10.01
N GLY A 47 -4.06 -5.17 -9.99
CA GLY A 47 -4.24 -6.29 -10.91
C GLY A 47 -3.07 -7.28 -10.80
N ASN A 48 -2.40 -7.51 -11.90
CA ASN A 48 -1.20 -8.36 -12.00
C ASN A 48 0.12 -7.57 -11.93
N LEU A 49 0.09 -6.33 -11.42
CA LEU A 49 1.27 -5.48 -11.27
C LEU A 49 1.68 -5.37 -9.81
N ALA A 50 2.92 -5.70 -9.49
CA ALA A 50 3.58 -5.37 -8.24
C ALA A 50 4.30 -4.03 -8.40
N ILE A 51 3.88 -3.02 -7.67
CA ILE A 51 4.36 -1.65 -7.79
C ILE A 51 5.07 -1.26 -6.50
N PHE A 52 6.33 -0.87 -6.62
CA PHE A 52 7.13 -0.33 -5.53
C PHE A 52 7.40 1.15 -5.79
N ARG A 53 6.95 1.99 -4.86
CA ARG A 53 7.29 3.41 -4.83
C ARG A 53 8.43 3.58 -3.83
N ILE A 54 9.53 4.17 -4.27
CA ILE A 54 10.74 4.32 -3.47
C ILE A 54 11.10 5.79 -3.40
N HIS A 55 11.24 6.32 -2.19
CA HIS A 55 11.81 7.62 -1.92
C HIS A 55 13.27 7.45 -1.52
N VAL A 56 14.17 8.13 -2.22
CA VAL A 56 15.59 8.13 -1.87
C VAL A 56 15.85 9.34 -0.97
N PRO A 57 16.31 9.15 0.28
CA PRO A 57 16.34 10.25 1.26
C PRO A 57 17.44 11.28 1.02
N ASN A 58 18.59 10.87 0.55
CA ASN A 58 19.77 11.73 0.41
C ASN A 58 20.55 11.39 -0.86
N VAL A 59 21.48 12.27 -1.21
CA VAL A 59 22.50 11.98 -2.23
C VAL A 59 23.31 10.75 -1.79
N GLY A 60 23.55 9.83 -2.72
CA GLY A 60 24.32 8.61 -2.43
C GLY A 60 23.94 7.43 -3.30
N GLU A 61 24.52 6.29 -2.95
CA GLU A 61 24.28 5.01 -3.63
C GLU A 61 23.45 4.09 -2.75
N TYR A 62 22.45 3.46 -3.37
CA TYR A 62 21.51 2.59 -2.70
C TYR A 62 21.33 1.28 -3.46
N GLY A 63 21.28 0.19 -2.72
CA GLY A 63 20.85 -1.11 -3.24
C GLY A 63 19.35 -1.29 -3.01
N LEU A 64 18.55 -1.41 -4.09
CA LEU A 64 17.16 -1.82 -3.97
C LEU A 64 17.07 -3.32 -4.22
N GLU A 65 16.83 -4.09 -3.17
CA GLU A 65 16.67 -5.54 -3.23
C GLU A 65 15.18 -5.90 -3.22
N ILE A 66 14.77 -6.76 -4.14
CA ILE A 66 13.41 -7.26 -4.25
C ILE A 66 13.42 -8.76 -4.01
N TYR A 67 12.59 -9.19 -3.09
CA TYR A 67 12.39 -10.57 -2.71
C TYR A 67 10.98 -11.01 -3.11
N ALA A 68 10.86 -12.23 -3.58
CA ALA A 68 9.58 -12.82 -3.93
C ALA A 68 9.46 -14.24 -3.41
N ASN A 69 8.23 -14.68 -3.17
CA ASN A 69 7.90 -16.05 -2.83
C ASN A 69 6.59 -16.46 -3.52
N ASN A 70 6.57 -17.67 -4.03
CA ASN A 70 5.34 -18.33 -4.45
C ASN A 70 4.90 -19.33 -3.36
N PRO A 71 3.84 -19.03 -2.59
CA PRO A 71 3.34 -19.92 -1.54
C PRO A 71 2.86 -21.29 -2.08
N GLU A 72 2.47 -21.36 -3.37
CA GLU A 72 1.99 -22.60 -3.99
C GLU A 72 3.09 -23.65 -4.17
N THR A 73 4.34 -23.22 -4.25
CA THR A 73 5.50 -24.15 -4.34
C THR A 73 5.99 -24.66 -3.00
N GLY A 74 5.25 -24.38 -1.91
CA GLY A 74 5.54 -24.88 -0.57
C GLY A 74 6.68 -24.16 0.15
N GLY A 75 7.28 -23.15 -0.45
CA GLY A 75 8.30 -22.31 0.17
C GLY A 75 7.70 -21.28 1.11
N THR A 76 8.19 -21.21 2.35
CA THR A 76 7.79 -20.16 3.32
C THR A 76 8.73 -18.97 3.31
N SER A 77 9.94 -19.11 2.76
CA SER A 77 10.99 -18.10 2.75
C SER A 77 10.93 -17.27 1.47
N LEU A 78 11.08 -15.96 1.62
CA LEU A 78 11.28 -15.03 0.50
C LEU A 78 12.66 -15.25 -0.10
N GLN A 79 12.72 -15.43 -1.41
CA GLN A 79 13.96 -15.57 -2.16
C GLN A 79 14.32 -14.23 -2.81
N HIS A 80 15.61 -13.94 -2.90
CA HIS A 80 16.11 -12.78 -3.61
C HIS A 80 15.77 -12.92 -5.11
N ALA A 81 14.93 -12.01 -5.60
CA ALA A 81 14.43 -12.05 -6.97
C ALA A 81 15.18 -11.09 -7.90
N TYR A 82 15.47 -9.87 -7.43
CA TYR A 82 16.11 -8.85 -8.23
C TYR A 82 16.80 -7.78 -7.37
N GLN A 83 17.81 -7.12 -7.95
CA GLN A 83 18.52 -6.02 -7.32
C GLN A 83 18.80 -4.89 -8.31
N TYR A 84 18.57 -3.65 -7.87
CA TYR A 84 18.94 -2.44 -8.58
C TYR A 84 20.00 -1.67 -7.80
N LEU A 85 20.94 -1.07 -8.51
CA LEU A 85 21.76 0.03 -8.00
C LEU A 85 21.01 1.34 -8.32
N VAL A 86 20.72 2.10 -7.30
CA VAL A 86 20.06 3.41 -7.37
C VAL A 86 21.09 4.47 -6.98
N ILE A 87 21.32 5.45 -7.83
CA ILE A 87 22.25 6.55 -7.58
C ILE A 87 21.47 7.84 -7.54
N CYS A 88 21.41 8.47 -6.36
CA CYS A 88 20.84 9.81 -6.17
C CYS A 88 21.96 10.84 -6.26
N LYS A 89 21.91 11.71 -7.26
CA LYS A 89 22.96 12.70 -7.53
C LYS A 89 22.69 14.06 -6.93
N GLU A 90 21.43 14.39 -6.68
CA GLU A 90 21.02 15.70 -6.20
C GLU A 90 20.19 15.57 -4.94
N GLN A 91 20.38 16.50 -4.00
CA GLN A 91 19.59 16.53 -2.77
C GLN A 91 18.14 16.86 -3.10
N PRO A 92 17.19 16.13 -2.52
CA PRO A 92 15.78 16.46 -2.63
C PRO A 92 15.47 17.91 -2.27
N SER A 93 14.76 18.62 -3.15
CA SER A 93 14.43 20.03 -2.95
C SER A 93 13.35 20.29 -1.89
N SER A 94 12.64 19.25 -1.48
CA SER A 94 11.60 19.32 -0.43
C SER A 94 11.78 18.19 0.58
N PRO A 95 11.35 18.38 1.84
CA PRO A 95 11.37 17.31 2.83
C PRO A 95 10.60 16.10 2.32
N LEU A 96 11.23 14.93 2.40
CA LEU A 96 10.57 13.67 2.04
C LEU A 96 9.47 13.35 3.05
N GLN A 97 8.27 13.16 2.55
CA GLN A 97 7.23 12.52 3.33
C GLN A 97 7.53 11.02 3.35
N LEU A 98 7.93 10.51 4.51
CA LEU A 98 8.14 9.09 4.72
C LEU A 98 6.81 8.34 4.62
N PHE A 99 6.86 7.14 4.06
CA PHE A 99 5.71 6.25 4.12
C PHE A 99 5.53 5.74 5.56
N PRO A 100 4.30 5.43 5.97
CA PRO A 100 4.04 4.90 7.31
C PRO A 100 4.75 3.56 7.52
N VAL A 101 5.09 3.25 8.77
CA VAL A 101 5.52 1.91 9.15
C VAL A 101 4.30 1.01 9.08
N LEU A 102 4.24 0.21 8.02
CA LEU A 102 3.14 -0.71 7.82
C LEU A 102 3.33 -1.98 8.65
N PRO A 103 2.32 -2.44 9.39
CA PRO A 103 2.29 -3.82 9.82
C PRO A 103 2.37 -4.72 8.57
N SER A 104 2.92 -5.90 8.71
CA SER A 104 3.29 -6.86 7.65
C SER A 104 2.22 -7.22 6.59
N SER A 105 1.05 -6.61 6.63
CA SER A 105 -0.04 -6.78 5.67
C SER A 105 0.12 -5.83 4.48
N ALA A 106 0.10 -6.36 3.29
CA ALA A 106 0.11 -5.56 2.06
C ALA A 106 -1.06 -4.56 2.06
N LEU A 107 -0.78 -3.31 1.69
CA LEU A 107 -1.80 -2.30 1.43
C LEU A 107 -2.44 -2.54 0.06
N GLY A 108 -3.69 -2.10 -0.05
CA GLY A 108 -4.45 -2.15 -1.30
C GLY A 108 -5.25 -3.42 -1.49
N PRO A 109 -5.77 -3.64 -2.69
CA PRO A 109 -6.59 -4.80 -3.00
C PRO A 109 -5.77 -6.08 -2.89
N GLN A 110 -6.29 -7.05 -2.14
CA GLN A 110 -5.75 -8.40 -2.10
C GLN A 110 -6.21 -9.16 -3.35
N PRO A 111 -5.52 -10.23 -3.79
CA PRO A 111 -5.88 -10.98 -4.99
C PRO A 111 -7.33 -11.46 -5.04
N SER A 112 -7.90 -11.78 -3.88
CA SER A 112 -9.29 -12.19 -3.73
C SER A 112 -10.32 -11.06 -3.93
N PHE A 113 -9.88 -9.78 -3.91
CA PHE A 113 -10.76 -8.64 -4.12
C PHE A 113 -11.45 -8.67 -5.48
N GLU A 114 -10.69 -8.89 -6.55
CA GLU A 114 -11.21 -9.04 -7.91
C GLU A 114 -12.01 -10.34 -8.07
N GLN A 115 -11.60 -11.44 -7.41
CA GLN A 115 -12.34 -12.71 -7.43
C GLN A 115 -13.75 -12.58 -6.82
N CYS A 116 -13.93 -11.64 -5.87
CA CYS A 116 -15.25 -11.30 -5.33
C CYS A 116 -16.04 -10.34 -6.22
N GLY A 117 -15.57 -10.04 -7.42
CA GLY A 117 -16.21 -9.14 -8.34
C GLY A 117 -16.11 -7.67 -7.96
N LEU A 118 -15.13 -7.30 -7.11
CA LEU A 118 -14.88 -5.93 -6.73
C LEU A 118 -13.78 -5.31 -7.59
N SER A 119 -13.89 -4.02 -7.82
CA SER A 119 -12.85 -3.20 -8.48
C SER A 119 -12.71 -1.85 -7.81
N THR A 120 -11.53 -1.26 -7.86
CA THR A 120 -11.27 0.07 -7.31
C THR A 120 -11.84 1.14 -8.25
N MET A 121 -12.68 2.05 -7.74
CA MET A 121 -13.21 3.19 -8.49
C MET A 121 -12.58 4.51 -8.06
N SER A 122 -12.36 4.69 -6.75
CA SER A 122 -11.67 5.86 -6.21
C SER A 122 -10.39 5.42 -5.51
N HIS A 123 -9.41 6.32 -5.40
CA HIS A 123 -8.17 6.09 -4.64
C HIS A 123 -7.47 4.77 -5.01
N ILE A 124 -6.97 4.71 -6.26
CA ILE A 124 -6.16 3.56 -6.74
C ILE A 124 -4.92 3.38 -5.85
N ASP A 125 -4.38 4.48 -5.31
CA ASP A 125 -3.31 4.42 -4.32
C ASP A 125 -3.89 4.06 -2.94
N PRO A 126 -3.44 2.99 -2.30
CA PRO A 126 -3.91 2.59 -0.98
C PRO A 126 -3.35 3.46 0.16
N TYR A 127 -2.48 4.40 -0.14
CA TYR A 127 -1.99 5.41 0.79
C TYR A 127 -2.57 6.77 0.39
N ILE A 128 -3.44 7.31 1.23
CA ILE A 128 -4.16 8.55 0.98
C ILE A 128 -3.69 9.61 1.96
N VAL A 129 -3.29 10.76 1.43
CA VAL A 129 -3.01 11.96 2.22
C VAL A 129 -4.14 12.94 1.97
N THR A 130 -4.79 13.41 3.02
CA THR A 130 -5.88 14.37 2.93
C THR A 130 -5.75 15.46 3.99
N VAL A 131 -6.14 16.66 3.62
CA VAL A 131 -6.34 17.79 4.55
C VAL A 131 -7.81 17.98 4.93
N SER A 132 -8.70 17.20 4.29
CA SER A 132 -10.12 17.17 4.58
C SER A 132 -10.43 16.12 5.63
N GLY A 133 -11.29 16.44 6.58
CA GLY A 133 -11.83 15.46 7.52
C GLY A 133 -12.84 14.48 6.90
N ASP A 134 -13.23 14.68 5.64
CA ASP A 134 -14.19 13.82 4.93
C ASP A 134 -13.50 13.14 3.75
N LEU A 135 -13.69 11.83 3.64
CA LEU A 135 -13.14 11.00 2.57
C LEU A 135 -14.22 10.06 2.03
N GLN A 136 -14.31 9.95 0.71
CA GLN A 136 -15.21 9.02 0.05
C GLN A 136 -14.40 7.92 -0.64
N ILE A 137 -14.68 6.66 -0.31
CA ILE A 137 -14.05 5.48 -0.93
C ILE A 137 -15.13 4.71 -1.68
N SER A 138 -14.90 4.44 -2.97
CA SER A 138 -15.86 3.77 -3.84
C SER A 138 -15.24 2.56 -4.54
N PHE A 139 -16.03 1.49 -4.62
CA PHE A 139 -15.72 0.25 -5.31
C PHE A 139 -16.77 -0.06 -6.34
N GLY A 140 -16.35 -0.56 -7.51
CA GLY A 140 -17.22 -1.23 -8.46
C GLY A 140 -17.52 -2.65 -7.99
N LYS A 141 -18.71 -3.17 -8.36
CA LYS A 141 -19.07 -4.57 -8.13
C LYS A 141 -19.75 -5.15 -9.37
N THR A 142 -19.39 -6.38 -9.71
CA THR A 142 -19.97 -7.12 -10.84
C THR A 142 -21.00 -8.16 -10.40
N GLN A 143 -21.12 -8.39 -9.09
CA GLN A 143 -22.04 -9.33 -8.47
C GLN A 143 -22.52 -8.84 -7.11
N PRO A 144 -23.62 -9.34 -6.56
CA PRO A 144 -24.05 -9.01 -5.21
C PRO A 144 -22.99 -9.41 -4.20
N VAL A 145 -22.46 -8.43 -3.46
CA VAL A 145 -21.50 -8.66 -2.40
C VAL A 145 -21.86 -7.83 -1.18
N ARG A 146 -21.61 -8.40 0.01
CA ARG A 146 -21.73 -7.68 1.27
C ARG A 146 -20.34 -7.33 1.75
N VAL A 147 -20.08 -6.03 1.90
CA VAL A 147 -18.80 -5.51 2.41
C VAL A 147 -19.05 -4.88 3.78
N THR A 148 -18.21 -5.22 4.75
CA THR A 148 -18.13 -4.53 6.04
C THR A 148 -16.83 -3.75 6.10
N SER A 149 -16.79 -2.71 6.93
CA SER A 149 -15.63 -1.83 7.06
C SER A 149 -15.24 -1.66 8.52
N GLN A 150 -13.96 -1.43 8.73
CA GLN A 150 -13.38 -1.07 10.03
C GLN A 150 -12.44 0.11 9.85
N LEU A 151 -12.53 1.11 10.73
CA LEU A 151 -11.64 2.25 10.81
C LEU A 151 -10.89 2.21 12.14
N SER A 152 -9.57 2.35 12.09
CA SER A 152 -8.74 2.38 13.29
C SER A 152 -7.75 3.55 13.22
N LEU A 153 -7.62 4.31 14.29
CA LEU A 153 -6.60 5.34 14.45
C LEU A 153 -5.31 4.70 14.97
N LEU A 154 -4.27 4.70 14.16
CA LEU A 154 -2.98 4.04 14.44
C LEU A 154 -2.03 4.92 15.29
N SER A 155 -2.29 6.23 15.36
CA SER A 155 -1.46 7.15 16.15
C SER A 155 -1.58 6.92 17.66
N GLU A 156 -2.56 6.14 18.10
CA GLU A 156 -2.74 5.73 19.50
C GLU A 156 -2.21 4.29 19.72
N ASN A 157 -1.75 4.03 20.92
CA ASN A 157 -1.29 2.69 21.32
C ASN A 157 -1.98 2.23 22.60
N PRO A 158 -2.86 1.21 22.58
CA PRO A 158 -3.27 0.45 21.38
C PRO A 158 -4.08 1.29 20.38
N ALA A 159 -4.11 0.86 19.11
CA ALA A 159 -4.89 1.53 18.06
C ALA A 159 -6.36 1.63 18.47
N LYS A 160 -6.92 2.84 18.32
CA LYS A 160 -8.29 3.13 18.70
C LYS A 160 -9.26 2.74 17.59
N ASP A 161 -10.32 2.00 17.95
CA ASP A 161 -11.42 1.72 17.02
C ASP A 161 -12.24 3.00 16.81
N CYS A 162 -12.40 3.36 15.54
CA CYS A 162 -13.15 4.52 15.05
C CYS A 162 -14.20 4.10 14.02
N SER A 163 -14.64 2.85 14.04
CA SER A 163 -15.55 2.29 13.02
C SER A 163 -16.92 2.98 13.00
N GLU A 164 -17.29 3.72 14.04
CA GLU A 164 -18.47 4.59 14.07
C GLU A 164 -18.41 5.77 13.07
N TYR A 165 -17.20 6.13 12.61
CA TYR A 165 -16.96 7.21 11.65
C TYR A 165 -16.85 6.75 10.20
N ILE A 166 -17.13 5.48 9.92
CA ILE A 166 -17.23 4.97 8.56
C ILE A 166 -18.63 4.42 8.29
N LEU A 167 -19.27 4.94 7.26
CA LEU A 167 -20.63 4.57 6.91
C LEU A 167 -20.70 4.14 5.45
N GLN A 168 -21.26 2.96 5.18
CA GLN A 168 -21.62 2.59 3.83
C GLN A 168 -22.83 3.43 3.40
N GLN A 169 -22.61 4.29 2.40
CA GLN A 169 -23.69 5.02 1.73
C GLN A 169 -24.37 4.07 0.74
N GLY A 170 -25.68 4.24 0.54
CA GLY A 170 -26.40 3.43 -0.43
C GLY A 170 -25.68 3.43 -1.80
N GLY A 171 -25.36 2.26 -2.30
CA GLY A 171 -24.72 2.08 -3.61
C GLY A 171 -25.73 1.84 -4.71
N SER A 172 -25.26 1.89 -5.97
CA SER A 172 -26.01 1.41 -7.12
C SER A 172 -25.90 -0.12 -7.22
N GLU A 173 -26.58 -0.71 -8.21
CA GLU A 173 -26.40 -2.14 -8.52
C GLU A 173 -24.94 -2.50 -8.85
N SER A 174 -24.17 -1.55 -9.39
CA SER A 174 -22.81 -1.74 -9.86
C SER A 174 -21.72 -1.10 -8.96
N SER A 175 -22.08 -0.44 -7.84
CA SER A 175 -21.09 0.25 -6.98
C SER A 175 -21.43 0.18 -5.51
N LEU A 176 -20.40 0.36 -4.69
CA LEU A 176 -20.45 0.56 -3.23
C LEU A 176 -19.67 1.81 -2.89
N THR A 177 -20.20 2.63 -1.98
CA THR A 177 -19.55 3.84 -1.53
C THR A 177 -19.53 3.89 0.00
N PHE A 178 -18.40 4.24 0.55
CA PHE A 178 -18.16 4.44 1.97
C PHE A 178 -17.76 5.89 2.22
N MET A 179 -18.44 6.52 3.16
CA MET A 179 -18.06 7.83 3.68
C MET A 179 -17.28 7.63 4.97
N VAL A 180 -16.08 8.18 5.00
CA VAL A 180 -15.19 8.14 6.17
C VAL A 180 -15.07 9.55 6.72
N LYS A 181 -15.31 9.72 8.02
CA LYS A 181 -15.15 10.98 8.70
C LYS A 181 -13.97 10.89 9.66
N LEU A 182 -12.94 11.69 9.42
CA LEU A 182 -11.73 11.73 10.22
C LEU A 182 -11.91 12.79 11.31
N ALA A 183 -12.06 12.36 12.56
CA ALA A 183 -12.40 13.24 13.68
C ALA A 183 -11.21 14.09 14.15
N GLN A 184 -9.98 13.69 13.84
CA GLN A 184 -8.76 14.38 14.23
C GLN A 184 -7.63 14.10 13.24
N THR A 185 -6.56 14.88 13.31
CA THR A 185 -5.34 14.62 12.55
C THR A 185 -4.67 13.37 13.08
N GLY A 186 -4.18 12.51 12.19
CA GLY A 186 -3.49 11.28 12.57
C GLY A 186 -3.46 10.27 11.43
N MET A 187 -2.82 9.15 11.69
CA MET A 187 -2.74 8.04 10.76
C MET A 187 -3.89 7.06 11.03
N TYR A 188 -4.68 6.80 10.01
CA TYR A 188 -5.80 5.87 10.09
C TYR A 188 -5.57 4.66 9.18
N LYS A 189 -6.11 3.52 9.60
CA LYS A 189 -6.23 2.32 8.80
C LYS A 189 -7.70 2.05 8.54
N VAL A 190 -8.08 1.97 7.26
CA VAL A 190 -9.40 1.48 6.84
C VAL A 190 -9.25 0.09 6.28
N ALA A 191 -10.00 -0.85 6.81
CA ALA A 191 -10.06 -2.23 6.33
C ALA A 191 -11.46 -2.55 5.82
N PHE A 192 -11.54 -3.21 4.68
CA PHE A 192 -12.79 -3.70 4.09
C PHE A 192 -12.78 -5.22 4.05
N PHE A 193 -13.89 -5.82 4.43
CA PHE A 193 -14.04 -7.28 4.50
C PHE A 193 -15.25 -7.70 3.66
N VAL A 194 -15.10 -8.74 2.87
CA VAL A 194 -16.21 -9.41 2.19
C VAL A 194 -16.44 -10.75 2.89
N THR A 195 -17.65 -11.02 3.28
CA THR A 195 -18.21 -12.14 4.08
C THR A 195 -17.35 -13.40 4.30
N SER A 196 -16.07 -13.34 4.61
CA SER A 196 -15.18 -14.41 5.12
C SER A 196 -13.68 -14.17 4.93
N CYS A 197 -13.25 -13.06 4.33
CA CYS A 197 -11.83 -12.77 4.12
C CYS A 197 -11.56 -11.26 4.19
N LEU A 198 -10.35 -10.86 4.58
CA LEU A 198 -9.87 -9.48 4.49
C LEU A 198 -9.45 -9.20 3.04
N TYR A 199 -10.03 -8.18 2.41
CA TYR A 199 -9.79 -7.93 0.98
C TYR A 199 -9.18 -6.58 0.64
N PHE A 200 -9.23 -5.61 1.53
CA PHE A 200 -8.72 -4.30 1.23
C PHE A 200 -8.33 -3.54 2.50
N THR A 201 -7.14 -2.99 2.50
CA THR A 201 -6.69 -2.10 3.58
C THR A 201 -6.16 -0.81 2.96
N VAL A 202 -6.62 0.33 3.47
CA VAL A 202 -6.18 1.67 3.10
C VAL A 202 -5.61 2.35 4.33
N GLU A 203 -4.50 3.03 4.18
CA GLU A 203 -4.01 3.97 5.18
C GLU A 203 -4.28 5.39 4.74
N ILE A 204 -4.72 6.21 5.69
CA ILE A 204 -5.08 7.62 5.51
C ILE A 204 -4.22 8.43 6.48
N ASN A 205 -3.51 9.40 5.95
CA ASN A 205 -2.69 10.33 6.72
C ASN A 205 -3.09 11.77 6.43
#